data_62f2fcaf2047a2e89c8cb964524d4c19
#
_entry.id   62f2fcaf2047a2e89c8cb964524d4c19
#
_cell.length_a   1.000
_cell.length_b   1.000
_cell.length_c   1.000
_cell.angle_alpha   90.00
_cell.angle_beta   90.00
_cell.angle_gamma   90.00
#
_symmetry.space_group_name_H-M   'P 1'
#
loop_
_entity.id
_entity.type
_entity.pdbx_description
1 polymer ?
#
loop_
_entity_poly.entity_id
_entity_poly.type
_entity_poly.pdbx_seq_one_letter_code
_entity_poly.pdbx_strand_id
1 'polypeptide(L)'
;GSASEAASGTGQETNSGEISRRLAKEQAVIAIGYPGAHITSEDIPALELIHEYCANMAGPLFTRLREELGLAYYVNATQFHGLGAGLFAFYVGTAPDQADVARRELLAQIEILTQEGIPENPLAHAKTTVLASDALENQSNHSMAQICALNTLFGLGPLHHLEHAERVKSLTGEEILATARRYFGREPVIATVSPQAGP
;
A
#
# COMPACT_ATOMS: atom_id res chain seq x y z
N GLY A 1 2.78 5.35 40.25
CA GLY A 1 2.28 4.47 39.23
C GLY A 1 3.43 4.08 38.34
N SER A 2 3.77 2.79 38.32
CA SER A 2 4.86 2.21 37.53
C SER A 2 4.62 2.42 36.04
N ALA A 3 5.59 3.01 35.35
CA ALA A 3 5.62 3.02 33.90
C ALA A 3 5.68 1.59 33.39
N SER A 4 4.70 1.21 32.57
CA SER A 4 4.69 -0.05 31.85
C SER A 4 5.86 -0.03 30.85
N GLU A 5 6.74 -1.02 30.98
CA GLU A 5 7.78 -1.29 30.00
C GLU A 5 7.16 -1.44 28.61
N ALA A 6 7.54 -0.53 27.72
CA ALA A 6 7.25 -0.69 26.31
C ALA A 6 7.91 -1.98 25.84
N ALA A 7 7.10 -2.95 25.41
CA ALA A 7 7.59 -4.16 24.82
C ALA A 7 8.49 -3.81 23.61
N SER A 8 9.79 -4.03 23.77
CA SER A 8 10.74 -4.02 22.68
C SER A 8 10.33 -5.11 21.69
N GLY A 9 9.69 -4.71 20.61
CA GLY A 9 9.33 -5.61 19.53
C GLY A 9 10.62 -6.18 18.93
N THR A 10 10.97 -7.37 19.34
CA THR A 10 11.93 -8.22 18.63
C THR A 10 11.43 -8.32 17.19
N GLY A 11 12.28 -7.94 16.24
CA GLY A 11 11.99 -8.02 14.82
C GLY A 11 11.42 -9.40 14.49
N GLN A 12 10.14 -9.43 14.19
CA GLN A 12 9.47 -10.63 13.77
C GLN A 12 10.03 -10.97 12.39
N GLU A 13 10.68 -12.12 12.28
CA GLU A 13 11.05 -12.67 10.98
C GLU A 13 9.80 -12.68 10.11
N THR A 14 9.83 -11.92 9.02
CA THR A 14 8.76 -11.91 8.03
C THR A 14 8.77 -13.26 7.36
N ASN A 15 7.87 -14.16 7.76
CA ASN A 15 7.66 -15.41 7.06
C ASN A 15 7.13 -15.08 5.66
N SER A 16 8.00 -15.14 4.65
CA SER A 16 7.55 -15.27 3.28
C SER A 16 6.78 -16.59 3.18
N GLY A 17 5.66 -16.59 2.50
CA GLY A 17 4.87 -17.82 2.42
C GLY A 17 3.59 -17.66 1.63
N GLU A 18 3.05 -18.81 1.26
CA GLU A 18 1.77 -18.89 0.56
C GLU A 18 0.71 -19.51 1.47
N ILE A 19 -0.42 -18.83 1.60
CA ILE A 19 -1.56 -19.26 2.39
C ILE A 19 -2.77 -19.37 1.46
N SER A 20 -3.40 -20.53 1.43
CA SER A 20 -4.62 -20.74 0.66
C SER A 20 -5.77 -21.20 1.55
N ARG A 21 -6.97 -20.68 1.30
CA ARG A 21 -8.20 -21.09 1.98
C ARG A 21 -9.31 -21.26 0.96
N ARG A 22 -10.17 -22.25 1.17
CA ARG A 22 -11.41 -22.45 0.40
C ARG A 22 -12.60 -22.06 1.25
N LEU A 23 -13.43 -21.17 0.74
CA LEU A 23 -14.60 -20.66 1.40
C LEU A 23 -15.81 -20.75 0.46
N ALA A 24 -17.04 -20.76 1.03
CA ALA A 24 -18.28 -20.69 0.26
C ALA A 24 -18.47 -19.27 -0.31
N LYS A 25 -17.73 -18.94 -1.34
CA LYS A 25 -17.73 -17.67 -2.07
C LYS A 25 -17.80 -17.95 -3.57
N GLU A 26 -18.16 -16.94 -4.35
CA GLU A 26 -18.26 -17.06 -5.82
C GLU A 26 -16.95 -16.62 -6.51
N GLN A 27 -16.16 -15.78 -5.88
CA GLN A 27 -14.96 -15.19 -6.44
C GLN A 27 -13.71 -15.72 -5.76
N ALA A 28 -12.61 -15.75 -6.51
CA ALA A 28 -11.28 -15.88 -5.94
C ALA A 28 -10.71 -14.48 -5.61
N VAL A 29 -10.03 -14.38 -4.47
CA VAL A 29 -9.32 -13.17 -4.04
C VAL A 29 -7.87 -13.54 -3.77
N ILE A 30 -6.96 -12.82 -4.40
CA ILE A 30 -5.52 -12.94 -4.18
C ILE A 30 -5.04 -11.65 -3.55
N ALA A 31 -4.32 -11.74 -2.44
CA ALA A 31 -3.62 -10.64 -1.79
C ALA A 31 -2.13 -10.93 -1.73
N ILE A 32 -1.31 -9.97 -2.13
CA ILE A 32 0.15 -10.03 -2.13
C ILE A 32 0.63 -8.96 -1.15
N GLY A 33 1.06 -9.39 0.03
CA GLY A 33 1.42 -8.52 1.14
C GLY A 33 2.93 -8.42 1.36
N TYR A 34 3.37 -7.23 1.69
CA TYR A 34 4.74 -6.90 2.08
C TYR A 34 4.75 -6.19 3.42
N PRO A 35 5.82 -6.31 4.21
CA PRO A 35 6.01 -5.44 5.36
C PRO A 35 5.98 -3.97 4.92
N GLY A 36 5.13 -3.17 5.54
CA GLY A 36 4.99 -1.75 5.28
C GLY A 36 5.81 -0.89 6.25
N ALA A 37 5.65 0.42 6.14
CA ALA A 37 6.37 1.38 6.95
C ALA A 37 5.81 1.47 8.38
N HIS A 38 6.70 1.72 9.33
CA HIS A 38 6.36 2.17 10.67
C HIS A 38 5.78 3.59 10.61
N ILE A 39 4.88 3.95 11.53
CA ILE A 39 4.16 5.25 11.49
C ILE A 39 5.07 6.48 11.57
N THR A 40 6.29 6.33 12.06
CA THR A 40 7.29 7.42 12.11
C THR A 40 8.33 7.32 11.00
N SER A 41 8.10 6.50 9.98
CA SER A 41 9.06 6.30 8.89
C SER A 41 9.05 7.49 7.92
N GLU A 42 10.23 7.92 7.52
CA GLU A 42 10.41 8.92 6.46
C GLU A 42 10.00 8.42 5.06
N ASP A 43 9.73 7.11 4.91
CA ASP A 43 9.30 6.50 3.66
C ASP A 43 7.79 6.64 3.41
N ILE A 44 7.00 7.05 4.41
CA ILE A 44 5.53 7.15 4.29
C ILE A 44 5.10 7.99 3.08
N PRO A 45 5.62 9.20 2.83
CA PRO A 45 5.22 9.99 1.67
C PRO A 45 5.49 9.30 0.34
N ALA A 46 6.58 8.54 0.24
CA ALA A 46 6.90 7.78 -0.96
C ALA A 46 5.94 6.59 -1.15
N LEU A 47 5.60 5.87 -0.08
CA LEU A 47 4.64 4.78 -0.12
C LEU A 47 3.22 5.26 -0.43
N GLU A 48 2.84 6.44 0.02
CA GLU A 48 1.55 7.06 -0.33
C GLU A 48 1.47 7.38 -1.82
N LEU A 49 2.54 7.90 -2.43
CA LEU A 49 2.60 8.14 -3.87
C LEU A 49 2.54 6.82 -4.66
N ILE A 50 3.21 5.78 -4.19
CA ILE A 50 3.12 4.43 -4.79
C ILE A 50 1.70 3.88 -4.64
N HIS A 51 1.08 4.04 -3.47
CA HIS A 51 -0.29 3.62 -3.23
C HIS A 51 -1.25 4.34 -4.18
N GLU A 52 -1.20 5.68 -4.25
CA GLU A 52 -2.04 6.47 -5.16
C GLU A 52 -1.87 6.03 -6.62
N TYR A 53 -0.63 5.85 -7.09
CA TYR A 53 -0.35 5.37 -8.43
C TYR A 53 -0.94 4.00 -8.72
N CYS A 54 -0.86 3.07 -7.77
CA CYS A 54 -1.35 1.70 -7.94
C CYS A 54 -2.87 1.58 -7.75
N ALA A 55 -3.45 2.36 -6.82
CA ALA A 55 -4.87 2.28 -6.46
C ALA A 55 -5.78 3.09 -7.39
N ASN A 56 -5.21 3.99 -8.18
CA ASN A 56 -5.98 4.85 -9.09
C ASN A 56 -6.64 4.06 -10.22
N MET A 57 -7.84 4.47 -10.62
CA MET A 57 -8.54 3.85 -11.76
C MET A 57 -7.84 4.04 -13.10
N ALA A 58 -6.99 5.06 -13.23
CA ALA A 58 -6.10 5.24 -14.38
C ALA A 58 -4.71 4.64 -14.14
N GLY A 59 -4.51 3.96 -13.02
CA GLY A 59 -3.24 3.35 -12.63
C GLY A 59 -2.98 2.01 -13.31
N PRO A 60 -1.75 1.49 -13.19
CA PRO A 60 -1.30 0.32 -13.94
C PRO A 60 -2.07 -0.95 -13.57
N LEU A 61 -2.46 -1.11 -12.31
CA LEU A 61 -3.19 -2.30 -11.87
C LEU A 61 -4.58 -2.37 -12.52
N PHE A 62 -5.32 -1.27 -12.48
CA PHE A 62 -6.67 -1.22 -13.04
C PHE A 62 -6.62 -1.35 -14.56
N THR A 63 -5.79 -0.55 -15.23
CA THR A 63 -5.64 -0.56 -16.68
C THR A 63 -5.25 -1.96 -17.17
N ARG A 64 -4.21 -2.56 -16.56
CA ARG A 64 -3.71 -3.86 -17.02
C ARG A 64 -4.65 -5.02 -16.70
N LEU A 65 -5.05 -5.18 -15.42
CA LEU A 65 -5.79 -6.37 -15.00
C LEU A 65 -7.28 -6.29 -15.34
N ARG A 66 -7.87 -5.08 -15.35
CA ARG A 66 -9.30 -4.94 -15.57
C ARG A 66 -9.65 -4.52 -17.00
N GLU A 67 -9.02 -3.47 -17.54
CA GLU A 67 -9.40 -2.97 -18.86
C GLU A 67 -8.78 -3.77 -20.00
N GLU A 68 -7.48 -4.06 -19.97
CA GLU A 68 -6.81 -4.76 -21.06
C GLU A 68 -7.07 -6.27 -21.03
N LEU A 69 -6.98 -6.90 -19.87
CA LEU A 69 -7.05 -8.37 -19.74
C LEU A 69 -8.42 -8.87 -19.29
N GLY A 70 -9.29 -8.01 -18.76
CA GLY A 70 -10.62 -8.42 -18.28
C GLY A 70 -10.58 -9.42 -17.11
N LEU A 71 -9.45 -9.52 -16.40
CA LEU A 71 -9.24 -10.51 -15.35
C LEU A 71 -9.88 -10.09 -14.02
N ALA A 72 -9.94 -8.78 -13.73
CA ALA A 72 -10.30 -8.30 -12.40
C ALA A 72 -11.73 -7.76 -12.34
N TYR A 73 -12.51 -8.23 -11.37
CA TYR A 73 -13.72 -7.54 -10.92
C TYR A 73 -13.37 -6.28 -10.17
N TYR A 74 -12.35 -6.37 -9.33
CA TYR A 74 -11.69 -5.25 -8.65
C TYR A 74 -10.21 -5.55 -8.45
N VAL A 75 -9.39 -4.53 -8.48
CA VAL A 75 -7.96 -4.58 -8.17
C VAL A 75 -7.58 -3.28 -7.47
N ASN A 76 -6.76 -3.38 -6.44
CA ASN A 76 -6.35 -2.21 -5.67
C ASN A 76 -5.06 -2.48 -4.90
N ALA A 77 -4.50 -1.43 -4.30
CA ALA A 77 -3.47 -1.48 -3.29
C ALA A 77 -4.02 -0.94 -1.95
N THR A 78 -3.44 -1.34 -0.85
CA THR A 78 -3.75 -0.82 0.49
C THR A 78 -2.50 -0.75 1.33
N GLN A 79 -2.47 0.18 2.26
CA GLN A 79 -1.38 0.32 3.21
C GLN A 79 -1.89 0.59 4.62
N PHE A 80 -1.11 0.18 5.58
CA PHE A 80 -1.35 0.44 6.99
C PHE A 80 -0.02 0.73 7.69
N HIS A 81 0.05 1.83 8.42
CA HIS A 81 1.22 2.25 9.18
C HIS A 81 0.98 1.98 10.65
N GLY A 82 1.66 0.97 11.21
CA GLY A 82 1.52 0.60 12.62
C GLY A 82 2.66 1.15 13.48
N LEU A 83 2.48 1.09 14.82
CA LEU A 83 3.51 1.50 15.79
C LEU A 83 4.72 0.56 15.81
N GLY A 84 4.53 -0.73 15.53
CA GLY A 84 5.60 -1.74 15.53
C GLY A 84 5.94 -2.23 14.14
N ALA A 85 4.97 -2.34 13.27
CA ALA A 85 5.11 -2.78 11.88
C ALA A 85 3.97 -2.23 11.04
N GLY A 86 4.20 -2.04 9.76
CA GLY A 86 3.20 -1.68 8.76
C GLY A 86 2.91 -2.84 7.81
N LEU A 87 1.94 -2.62 6.94
CA LEU A 87 1.58 -3.51 5.84
C LEU A 87 1.42 -2.68 4.57
N PHE A 88 1.91 -3.21 3.47
CA PHE A 88 1.50 -2.77 2.14
C PHE A 88 1.03 -4.01 1.37
N ALA A 89 -0.15 -3.97 0.78
CA ALA A 89 -0.68 -5.12 0.07
C ALA A 89 -1.35 -4.70 -1.25
N PHE A 90 -1.16 -5.53 -2.26
CA PHE A 90 -1.86 -5.48 -3.53
C PHE A 90 -2.87 -6.61 -3.56
N TYR A 91 -4.07 -6.37 -4.06
CA TYR A 91 -5.08 -7.42 -4.10
C TYR A 91 -5.95 -7.35 -5.36
N VAL A 92 -6.43 -8.51 -5.77
CA VAL A 92 -7.31 -8.67 -6.93
C VAL A 92 -8.41 -9.67 -6.63
N GLY A 93 -9.63 -9.31 -7.00
CA GLY A 93 -10.78 -10.21 -7.03
C GLY A 93 -11.07 -10.61 -8.48
N THR A 94 -11.18 -11.91 -8.73
CA THR A 94 -11.26 -12.48 -10.07
C THR A 94 -12.17 -13.71 -10.12
N ALA A 95 -12.47 -14.21 -11.33
CA ALA A 95 -13.13 -15.50 -11.51
C ALA A 95 -12.19 -16.65 -11.05
N PRO A 96 -12.73 -17.72 -10.45
CA PRO A 96 -11.90 -18.80 -9.88
C PRO A 96 -10.94 -19.46 -10.86
N ASP A 97 -11.36 -19.60 -12.12
CA ASP A 97 -10.58 -20.17 -13.23
C ASP A 97 -9.50 -19.21 -13.76
N GLN A 98 -9.58 -17.94 -13.42
CA GLN A 98 -8.60 -16.91 -13.79
C GLN A 98 -7.61 -16.59 -12.68
N ALA A 99 -7.73 -17.19 -11.49
CA ALA A 99 -6.96 -16.82 -10.30
C ALA A 99 -5.42 -16.87 -10.52
N ASP A 100 -4.92 -17.94 -11.15
CA ASP A 100 -3.49 -18.10 -11.41
C ASP A 100 -2.96 -17.08 -12.42
N VAL A 101 -3.77 -16.70 -13.41
CA VAL A 101 -3.41 -15.68 -14.40
C VAL A 101 -3.38 -14.30 -13.73
N ALA A 102 -4.43 -13.96 -12.98
CA ALA A 102 -4.53 -12.70 -12.26
C ALA A 102 -3.38 -12.52 -11.24
N ARG A 103 -3.02 -13.61 -10.54
CA ARG A 103 -1.85 -13.62 -9.63
C ARG A 103 -0.55 -13.30 -10.37
N ARG A 104 -0.28 -13.95 -11.48
CA ARG A 104 0.95 -13.72 -12.27
C ARG A 104 1.02 -12.29 -12.80
N GLU A 105 -0.09 -11.79 -13.32
CA GLU A 105 -0.15 -10.41 -13.83
C GLU A 105 0.02 -9.37 -12.71
N LEU A 106 -0.58 -9.61 -11.54
CA LEU A 106 -0.39 -8.72 -10.39
C LEU A 106 1.07 -8.70 -9.93
N LEU A 107 1.74 -9.86 -9.84
CA LEU A 107 3.17 -9.94 -9.54
C LEU A 107 4.02 -9.23 -10.60
N ALA A 108 3.69 -9.38 -11.89
CA ALA A 108 4.40 -8.71 -12.96
C ALA A 108 4.30 -7.17 -12.87
N GLN A 109 3.12 -6.63 -12.49
CA GLN A 109 2.98 -5.19 -12.27
C GLN A 109 3.80 -4.69 -11.08
N ILE A 110 3.89 -5.47 -10.00
CA ILE A 110 4.76 -5.15 -8.85
C ILE A 110 6.25 -5.20 -9.26
N GLU A 111 6.62 -6.16 -10.09
CA GLU A 111 7.98 -6.25 -10.62
C GLU A 111 8.33 -5.04 -11.49
N ILE A 112 7.46 -4.62 -12.40
CA ILE A 112 7.64 -3.40 -13.21
C ILE A 112 7.84 -2.19 -12.30
N LEU A 113 7.02 -2.04 -11.26
CA LEU A 113 7.16 -0.96 -10.29
C LEU A 113 8.55 -0.95 -9.62
N THR A 114 9.10 -2.12 -9.28
CA THR A 114 10.43 -2.22 -8.66
C THR A 114 11.59 -2.06 -9.64
N GLN A 115 11.36 -2.28 -10.92
CA GLN A 115 12.39 -2.12 -11.95
C GLN A 115 12.42 -0.72 -12.53
N GLU A 116 11.26 -0.16 -12.83
CA GLU A 116 11.10 1.08 -13.60
C GLU A 116 10.63 2.27 -12.74
N GLY A 117 9.96 2.01 -11.59
CA GLY A 117 9.36 3.06 -10.76
C GLY A 117 8.06 3.59 -11.33
N ILE A 118 7.77 4.85 -11.00
CA ILE A 118 6.59 5.57 -11.49
C ILE A 118 7.04 6.55 -12.59
N PRO A 119 6.45 6.50 -13.79
CA PRO A 119 6.75 7.47 -14.84
C PRO A 119 6.45 8.91 -14.41
N GLU A 120 7.14 9.90 -15.01
CA GLU A 120 7.11 11.29 -14.58
C GLU A 120 5.69 11.89 -14.54
N ASN A 121 4.90 11.73 -15.61
CA ASN A 121 3.54 12.28 -15.65
C ASN A 121 2.59 11.64 -14.63
N PRO A 122 2.50 10.29 -14.47
CA PRO A 122 1.76 9.65 -13.39
C PRO A 122 2.23 10.06 -12.00
N LEU A 123 3.54 10.24 -11.78
CA LEU A 123 4.06 10.71 -10.50
C LEU A 123 3.60 12.13 -10.17
N ALA A 124 3.65 13.04 -11.16
CA ALA A 124 3.14 14.40 -10.98
C ALA A 124 1.64 14.42 -10.66
N HIS A 125 0.87 13.53 -11.29
CA HIS A 125 -0.55 13.36 -10.99
C HIS A 125 -0.77 12.82 -9.57
N ALA A 126 -0.06 11.76 -9.18
CA ALA A 126 -0.15 11.19 -7.83
C ALA A 126 0.17 12.23 -6.75
N LYS A 127 1.22 13.04 -6.93
CA LYS A 127 1.54 14.15 -6.03
C LYS A 127 0.39 15.15 -5.90
N THR A 128 -0.21 15.52 -7.02
CA THR A 128 -1.34 16.46 -7.03
C THR A 128 -2.53 15.89 -6.26
N THR A 129 -2.84 14.61 -6.47
CA THR A 129 -3.96 13.93 -5.80
C THR A 129 -3.73 13.81 -4.30
N VAL A 130 -2.56 13.34 -3.87
CA VAL A 130 -2.21 13.22 -2.45
C VAL A 130 -2.31 14.57 -1.75
N LEU A 131 -1.68 15.61 -2.31
CA LEU A 131 -1.73 16.96 -1.72
C LEU A 131 -3.14 17.56 -1.69
N ALA A 132 -3.96 17.28 -2.70
CA ALA A 132 -5.36 17.72 -2.70
C ALA A 132 -6.19 16.99 -1.65
N SER A 133 -5.99 15.68 -1.48
CA SER A 133 -6.65 14.88 -0.43
C SER A 133 -6.28 15.38 0.97
N ASP A 134 -4.98 15.60 1.22
CA ASP A 134 -4.50 16.18 2.48
C ASP A 134 -5.14 17.53 2.77
N ALA A 135 -5.22 18.41 1.77
CA ALA A 135 -5.83 19.71 1.91
C ALA A 135 -7.33 19.62 2.25
N LEU A 136 -8.04 18.66 1.64
CA LEU A 136 -9.47 18.41 1.91
C LEU A 136 -9.69 17.84 3.32
N GLU A 137 -8.88 16.86 3.72
CA GLU A 137 -8.96 16.26 5.05
C GLU A 137 -8.68 17.27 6.16
N ASN A 138 -7.80 18.23 5.92
CA ASN A 138 -7.39 19.25 6.89
C ASN A 138 -8.26 20.51 6.91
N GLN A 139 -9.39 20.54 6.20
CA GLN A 139 -10.25 21.74 6.13
C GLN A 139 -10.98 22.08 7.43
N SER A 140 -11.27 21.09 8.27
CA SER A 140 -12.05 21.31 9.49
C SER A 140 -11.16 21.48 10.72
N ASN A 141 -11.60 22.32 11.66
CA ASN A 141 -10.96 22.45 12.98
C ASN A 141 -10.91 21.10 13.72
N HIS A 142 -11.90 20.24 13.51
CA HIS A 142 -11.94 18.88 14.08
C HIS A 142 -10.80 18.03 13.54
N SER A 143 -10.67 17.95 12.22
CA SER A 143 -9.59 17.16 11.57
C SER A 143 -8.22 17.70 11.97
N MET A 144 -8.05 19.02 11.99
CA MET A 144 -6.80 19.66 12.45
C MET A 144 -6.46 19.32 13.89
N ALA A 145 -7.43 19.37 14.79
CA ALA A 145 -7.21 18.99 16.18
C ALA A 145 -6.82 17.51 16.32
N GLN A 146 -7.48 16.64 15.55
CA GLN A 146 -7.21 15.21 15.55
C GLN A 146 -5.81 14.90 15.03
N ILE A 147 -5.39 15.49 13.89
CA ILE A 147 -4.07 15.23 13.31
C ILE A 147 -2.95 15.76 14.21
N CYS A 148 -3.12 16.95 14.80
CA CYS A 148 -2.15 17.49 15.76
C CYS A 148 -2.03 16.61 17.02
N ALA A 149 -3.14 16.08 17.53
CA ALA A 149 -3.14 15.20 18.68
C ALA A 149 -2.47 13.85 18.36
N LEU A 150 -2.77 13.23 17.22
CA LEU A 150 -2.16 11.97 16.78
C LEU A 150 -0.66 12.13 16.52
N ASN A 151 -0.25 13.17 15.81
CA ASN A 151 1.15 13.46 15.57
C ASN A 151 1.93 13.65 16.88
N THR A 152 1.33 14.35 17.84
CA THR A 152 1.94 14.52 19.15
C THR A 152 2.03 13.20 19.93
N LEU A 153 0.97 12.37 19.88
CA LEU A 153 0.93 11.06 20.52
C LEU A 153 2.01 10.11 19.98
N PHE A 154 2.26 10.17 18.66
CA PHE A 154 3.28 9.37 17.99
C PHE A 154 4.70 9.96 18.08
N GLY A 155 4.87 11.10 18.74
CA GLY A 155 6.18 11.75 18.92
C GLY A 155 6.68 12.51 17.69
N LEU A 156 5.84 12.72 16.68
CA LEU A 156 6.17 13.43 15.44
C LEU A 156 6.10 14.96 15.58
N GLY A 157 5.42 15.45 16.63
CA GLY A 157 5.13 16.88 16.81
C GLY A 157 3.86 17.34 16.11
N PRO A 158 3.17 18.37 16.65
CA PRO A 158 1.81 18.76 16.21
C PRO A 158 1.75 19.24 14.77
N LEU A 159 2.85 19.77 14.21
CA LEU A 159 2.91 20.34 12.87
C LEU A 159 3.51 19.42 11.80
N HIS A 160 3.71 18.15 12.11
CA HIS A 160 4.32 17.18 11.19
C HIS A 160 3.61 17.07 9.84
N HIS A 161 2.29 17.28 9.78
CA HIS A 161 1.53 17.30 8.53
C HIS A 161 1.99 18.36 7.53
N LEU A 162 2.58 19.49 8.01
CA LEU A 162 3.15 20.51 7.12
C LEU A 162 4.46 20.03 6.48
N GLU A 163 5.30 19.34 7.24
CA GLU A 163 6.54 18.73 6.74
C GLU A 163 6.25 17.62 5.74
N HIS A 164 5.18 16.85 5.98
CA HIS A 164 4.71 15.81 5.09
C HIS A 164 4.38 16.35 3.69
N ALA A 165 3.60 17.41 3.60
CA ALA A 165 3.25 18.02 2.30
C ALA A 165 4.49 18.52 1.52
N GLU A 166 5.47 19.12 2.20
CA GLU A 166 6.72 19.54 1.56
C GLU A 166 7.54 18.33 1.12
N ARG A 167 7.57 17.26 1.89
CA ARG A 167 8.25 16.02 1.51
C ARG A 167 7.62 15.38 0.28
N VAL A 168 6.28 15.27 0.21
CA VAL A 168 5.56 14.78 -0.99
C VAL A 168 5.96 15.57 -2.23
N LYS A 169 6.00 16.90 -2.14
CA LYS A 169 6.39 17.77 -3.26
C LYS A 169 7.82 17.51 -3.74
N SER A 170 8.75 17.35 -2.80
CA SER A 170 10.20 17.24 -3.09
C SER A 170 10.63 15.87 -3.61
N LEU A 171 9.86 14.79 -3.36
CA LEU A 171 10.21 13.44 -3.77
C LEU A 171 10.48 13.33 -5.27
N THR A 172 11.57 12.68 -5.63
CA THR A 172 11.96 12.40 -7.00
C THR A 172 11.57 10.99 -7.44
N GLY A 173 11.53 10.74 -8.75
CA GLY A 173 11.29 9.40 -9.29
C GLY A 173 12.33 8.38 -8.82
N GLU A 174 13.59 8.81 -8.64
CA GLU A 174 14.67 7.95 -8.13
C GLU A 174 14.43 7.54 -6.68
N GLU A 175 14.00 8.45 -5.81
CA GLU A 175 13.66 8.15 -4.42
C GLU A 175 12.46 7.20 -4.32
N ILE A 176 11.43 7.39 -5.18
CA ILE A 176 10.27 6.48 -5.29
C ILE A 176 10.72 5.09 -5.73
N LEU A 177 11.55 4.98 -6.76
CA LEU A 177 12.08 3.70 -7.23
C LEU A 177 12.92 3.00 -6.14
N ALA A 178 13.77 3.74 -5.43
CA ALA A 178 14.55 3.21 -4.32
C ALA A 178 13.65 2.68 -3.19
N THR A 179 12.56 3.38 -2.89
CA THR A 179 11.55 2.94 -1.91
C THR A 179 10.81 1.71 -2.40
N ALA A 180 10.35 1.68 -3.64
CA ALA A 180 9.69 0.51 -4.23
C ALA A 180 10.58 -0.75 -4.13
N ARG A 181 11.86 -0.63 -4.47
CA ARG A 181 12.83 -1.73 -4.34
C ARG A 181 13.04 -2.18 -2.91
N ARG A 182 13.08 -1.27 -1.96
CA ARG A 182 13.27 -1.56 -0.53
C ARG A 182 12.09 -2.34 0.05
N TYR A 183 10.86 -1.97 -0.30
CA TYR A 183 9.66 -2.58 0.26
C TYR A 183 9.18 -3.79 -0.51
N PHE A 184 9.22 -3.78 -1.84
CA PHE A 184 8.65 -4.81 -2.70
C PHE A 184 9.70 -5.69 -3.40
N GLY A 185 10.99 -5.38 -3.29
CA GLY A 185 12.10 -6.19 -3.82
C GLY A 185 12.44 -7.42 -2.97
N ARG A 186 11.54 -7.85 -2.09
CA ARG A 186 11.66 -9.02 -1.21
C ARG A 186 10.51 -10.00 -1.44
N GLU A 187 10.64 -11.22 -0.93
CA GLU A 187 9.58 -12.20 -1.05
C GLU A 187 8.31 -11.76 -0.31
N PRO A 188 7.15 -11.75 -0.97
CA PRO A 188 5.87 -11.42 -0.36
C PRO A 188 5.28 -12.57 0.44
N VAL A 189 4.26 -12.26 1.25
CA VAL A 189 3.27 -13.22 1.70
C VAL A 189 2.10 -13.18 0.71
N ILE A 190 1.73 -14.33 0.14
CA ILE A 190 0.61 -14.44 -0.79
C ILE A 190 -0.53 -15.19 -0.11
N ALA A 191 -1.68 -14.54 0.02
CA ALA A 191 -2.89 -15.13 0.52
C ALA A 191 -3.91 -15.30 -0.60
N THR A 192 -4.43 -16.50 -0.78
CA THR A 192 -5.46 -16.81 -1.78
C THR A 192 -6.70 -17.37 -1.09
N VAL A 193 -7.83 -16.75 -1.33
CA VAL A 193 -9.15 -17.29 -0.98
C VAL A 193 -9.86 -17.66 -2.27
N SER A 194 -10.27 -18.92 -2.38
CA SER A 194 -10.99 -19.44 -3.56
C SER A 194 -12.31 -20.11 -3.16
N PRO A 195 -13.27 -20.24 -4.08
CA PRO A 195 -14.48 -21.00 -3.84
C PRO A 195 -14.21 -22.44 -3.43
N GLN A 196 -15.09 -22.99 -2.58
CA GLN A 196 -15.17 -24.43 -2.42
C GLN A 196 -15.68 -25.03 -3.74
N ALA A 197 -15.08 -26.13 -4.19
CA ALA A 197 -15.67 -26.90 -5.26
C ALA A 197 -17.11 -27.25 -4.83
N GLY A 198 -18.09 -26.88 -5.65
CA GLY A 198 -19.48 -27.27 -5.41
C GLY A 198 -19.60 -28.78 -5.27
N PRO A 199 -20.68 -29.27 -4.61
CA PRO A 199 -20.94 -30.68 -4.45
C PRO A 199 -21.15 -31.36 -5.80
#